data_72f26120764287157871d232ed683379
#
_entry.id   72f26120764287157871d232ed683379
#
_cell.length_a   1.000
_cell.length_b   1.000
_cell.length_c   1.000
_cell.angle_alpha   90.00
_cell.angle_beta   90.00
_cell.angle_gamma   90.00
#
_symmetry.space_group_name_H-M   'P 1'
#
loop_
_entity.id
_entity.type
_entity.pdbx_description
1 polymer ?
#
loop_
_entity_poly.entity_id
_entity_poly.type
_entity_poly.pdbx_seq_one_letter_code
_entity_poly.pdbx_strand_id
1 'polypeptide(L)'
;MLDMTNVTTKETAVREPRVLIVEDEVFVAMDIERILVDAGFKVQAIAADRGEALANADGADVAFVDLNLRDGPTGVIIAEELARKYAVKVVYVTANPAQIVQPAPTAIGFIRKPFYDKAIVAAAAMAVNRQVTPEDAATITLFS
;
A
#
# COMPACT_ATOMS: atom_id res chain seq x y z
N MET A 1 -7.83 -20.41 31.27
CA MET A 1 -8.35 -19.85 31.15
C MET A 1 -8.28 -18.60 30.56
N LEU A 2 -7.98 -17.70 31.13
CA LEU A 2 -7.87 -16.40 30.57
C LEU A 2 -6.98 -16.39 29.43
N ASP A 3 -6.11 -17.34 29.42
CA ASP A 3 -5.13 -17.45 28.42
C ASP A 3 -5.66 -17.59 27.03
N MET A 4 -6.82 -18.16 26.89
CA MET A 4 -7.42 -18.38 25.58
C MET A 4 -7.63 -17.06 24.86
N THR A 5 -8.13 -16.07 25.55
CA THR A 5 -8.36 -14.77 24.96
C THR A 5 -7.06 -14.12 24.57
N ASN A 6 -6.06 -14.21 25.42
CA ASN A 6 -4.77 -13.61 25.15
C ASN A 6 -4.10 -14.25 23.93
N VAL A 7 -4.24 -15.56 23.81
CA VAL A 7 -3.67 -16.29 22.70
C VAL A 7 -4.30 -15.82 21.38
N THR A 8 -5.62 -15.69 21.36
CA THR A 8 -6.32 -15.22 20.17
C THR A 8 -5.88 -13.83 19.77
N THR A 9 -5.74 -12.95 20.75
CA THR A 9 -5.29 -11.59 20.48
C THR A 9 -3.89 -11.57 19.91
N LYS A 10 -3.01 -12.39 20.45
CA LYS A 10 -1.63 -12.46 19.97
C LYS A 10 -1.58 -12.99 18.55
N GLU A 11 -2.37 -13.98 18.23
CA GLU A 11 -2.41 -14.51 16.89
C GLU A 11 -2.80 -13.45 15.88
N THR A 12 -3.81 -12.67 16.21
CA THR A 12 -4.23 -11.57 15.35
C THR A 12 -3.12 -10.54 15.21
N ALA A 13 -2.42 -10.25 16.31
CA ALA A 13 -1.40 -9.22 16.32
C ALA A 13 -0.15 -9.62 15.54
N VAL A 14 0.12 -10.91 15.40
CA VAL A 14 1.31 -11.37 14.69
C VAL A 14 1.07 -11.76 13.26
N ARG A 15 -0.17 -11.58 12.77
CA ARG A 15 -0.48 -11.84 11.37
C ARG A 15 0.34 -10.89 10.50
N GLU A 16 0.97 -11.41 9.48
CA GLU A 16 1.70 -10.58 8.53
C GLU A 16 0.73 -9.61 7.84
N PRO A 17 1.07 -8.33 7.79
CA PRO A 17 0.25 -7.37 7.02
C PRO A 17 0.25 -7.73 5.55
N ARG A 18 -0.91 -7.58 4.92
CA ARG A 18 -1.10 -7.93 3.52
C ARG A 18 -1.12 -6.70 2.64
N VAL A 19 -0.40 -6.78 1.55
CA VAL A 19 -0.23 -5.66 0.63
C VAL A 19 -0.74 -6.03 -0.75
N LEU A 20 -1.49 -5.11 -1.35
CA LEU A 20 -1.87 -5.15 -2.75
C LEU A 20 -1.00 -4.16 -3.50
N ILE A 21 -0.39 -4.58 -4.61
CA ILE A 21 0.40 -3.70 -5.47
C ILE A 21 -0.40 -3.47 -6.73
N VAL A 22 -0.66 -2.20 -7.07
CA VAL A 22 -1.40 -1.81 -8.27
C VAL A 22 -0.43 -1.07 -9.18
N GLU A 23 0.15 -1.79 -10.11
CA GLU A 23 1.23 -1.31 -10.96
C GLU A 23 1.30 -2.16 -12.22
N ASP A 24 1.30 -1.56 -13.41
CA ASP A 24 1.34 -2.30 -14.67
C ASP A 24 2.75 -2.53 -15.22
N GLU A 25 3.73 -1.77 -14.74
CA GLU A 25 5.11 -2.01 -15.13
C GLU A 25 5.66 -3.19 -14.32
N VAL A 26 5.87 -4.31 -15.01
CA VAL A 26 6.21 -5.58 -14.36
C VAL A 26 7.45 -5.46 -13.47
N PHE A 27 8.50 -4.81 -13.97
CA PHE A 27 9.74 -4.73 -13.18
C PHE A 27 9.59 -3.83 -11.95
N VAL A 28 8.80 -2.75 -12.06
CA VAL A 28 8.53 -1.88 -10.92
C VAL A 28 7.72 -2.65 -9.87
N ALA A 29 6.68 -3.37 -10.31
CA ALA A 29 5.85 -4.18 -9.41
C ALA A 29 6.68 -5.24 -8.69
N MET A 30 7.56 -5.92 -9.41
CA MET A 30 8.42 -6.95 -8.84
C MET A 30 9.41 -6.36 -7.84
N ASP A 31 9.91 -5.16 -8.11
CA ASP A 31 10.82 -4.48 -7.21
C ASP A 31 10.13 -4.11 -5.90
N ILE A 32 8.92 -3.56 -6.00
CA ILE A 32 8.12 -3.23 -4.81
C ILE A 32 7.83 -4.52 -4.02
N GLU A 33 7.45 -5.59 -4.71
CA GLU A 33 7.19 -6.87 -4.07
C GLU A 33 8.41 -7.37 -3.30
N ARG A 34 9.57 -7.35 -3.94
CA ARG A 34 10.82 -7.78 -3.30
C ARG A 34 11.10 -7.00 -2.03
N ILE A 35 10.98 -5.67 -2.11
CA ILE A 35 11.22 -4.78 -0.98
C ILE A 35 10.29 -5.13 0.19
N LEU A 36 9.01 -5.30 -0.12
CA LEU A 36 8.00 -5.58 0.91
C LEU A 36 8.16 -6.95 1.54
N VAL A 37 8.43 -7.97 0.73
CA VAL A 37 8.63 -9.33 1.23
C VAL A 37 9.86 -9.38 2.14
N ASP A 38 10.96 -8.73 1.73
CA ASP A 38 12.17 -8.67 2.53
C ASP A 38 11.94 -7.96 3.87
N ALA A 39 10.97 -7.07 3.92
CA ALA A 39 10.63 -6.32 5.14
C ALA A 39 9.57 -7.02 6.01
N GLY A 40 9.12 -8.21 5.62
CA GLY A 40 8.20 -9.00 6.43
C GLY A 40 6.72 -8.78 6.10
N PHE A 41 6.41 -8.16 4.97
CA PHE A 41 5.03 -8.00 4.52
C PHE A 41 4.67 -9.11 3.55
N LYS A 42 3.38 -9.44 3.50
CA LYS A 42 2.90 -10.44 2.55
C LYS A 42 2.23 -9.71 1.38
N VAL A 43 2.74 -9.92 0.18
CA VAL A 43 2.12 -9.36 -1.03
C VAL A 43 1.07 -10.37 -1.50
N GLN A 44 -0.21 -9.97 -1.40
CA GLN A 44 -1.28 -10.89 -1.76
C GLN A 44 -1.57 -10.90 -3.27
N ALA A 45 -1.28 -9.80 -3.96
CA ALA A 45 -1.46 -9.75 -5.41
C ALA A 45 -0.76 -8.54 -6.01
N ILE A 46 -0.49 -8.64 -7.31
CA ILE A 46 -0.05 -7.52 -8.14
C ILE A 46 -1.13 -7.37 -9.21
N ALA A 47 -1.69 -6.18 -9.31
CA ALA A 47 -2.77 -5.88 -10.24
C ALA A 47 -2.32 -4.81 -11.23
N ALA A 48 -2.64 -5.00 -12.51
CA ALA A 48 -2.20 -4.09 -13.56
C ALA A 48 -3.29 -3.11 -14.01
N ASP A 49 -4.51 -3.30 -13.53
CA ASP A 49 -5.66 -2.46 -13.90
C ASP A 49 -6.72 -2.51 -12.82
N ARG A 50 -7.80 -1.75 -13.05
CA ARG A 50 -8.89 -1.64 -12.08
C ARG A 50 -9.56 -2.99 -11.80
N GLY A 51 -9.84 -3.77 -12.83
CA GLY A 51 -10.51 -5.06 -12.66
C GLY A 51 -9.71 -6.00 -11.76
N GLU A 52 -8.41 -6.11 -12.03
CA GLU A 52 -7.53 -6.95 -11.22
C GLU A 52 -7.39 -6.44 -9.80
N ALA A 53 -7.30 -5.12 -9.64
CA ALA A 53 -7.16 -4.51 -8.32
C ALA A 53 -8.36 -4.84 -7.44
N LEU A 54 -9.57 -4.63 -7.96
CA LEU A 54 -10.78 -4.88 -7.18
C LEU A 54 -11.01 -6.37 -6.92
N ALA A 55 -10.64 -7.23 -7.87
CA ALA A 55 -10.76 -8.67 -7.69
C ALA A 55 -9.83 -9.22 -6.61
N ASN A 56 -8.76 -8.48 -6.28
CA ASN A 56 -7.75 -8.93 -5.32
C ASN A 56 -7.63 -8.02 -4.10
N ALA A 57 -8.64 -7.20 -3.85
CA ALA A 57 -8.59 -6.20 -2.78
C ALA A 57 -8.94 -6.75 -1.40
N ASP A 58 -9.78 -7.77 -1.34
CA ASP A 58 -10.30 -8.24 -0.07
C ASP A 58 -9.18 -8.77 0.82
N GLY A 59 -9.14 -8.32 2.05
CA GLY A 59 -8.13 -8.75 3.02
C GLY A 59 -6.83 -7.95 2.98
N ALA A 60 -6.66 -7.03 2.04
CA ALA A 60 -5.47 -6.19 2.00
C ALA A 60 -5.50 -5.15 3.11
N ASP A 61 -4.37 -4.93 3.76
CA ASP A 61 -4.23 -3.90 4.78
C ASP A 61 -3.80 -2.58 4.14
N VAL A 62 -2.94 -2.66 3.13
CA VAL A 62 -2.43 -1.47 2.44
C VAL A 62 -2.27 -1.79 0.95
N ALA A 63 -2.46 -0.76 0.12
CA ALA A 63 -2.24 -0.86 -1.32
C ALA A 63 -1.28 0.23 -1.77
N PHE A 64 -0.29 -0.17 -2.58
CA PHE A 64 0.58 0.77 -3.27
C PHE A 64 0.02 0.94 -4.67
N VAL A 65 -0.36 2.15 -5.04
CA VAL A 65 -1.15 2.40 -6.26
C VAL A 65 -0.44 3.40 -7.17
N ASP A 66 -0.11 2.95 -8.39
CA ASP A 66 0.32 3.85 -9.45
C ASP A 66 -0.91 4.52 -10.05
N LEU A 67 -0.76 5.75 -10.52
CA LEU A 67 -1.86 6.51 -11.06
C LEU A 67 -2.15 6.19 -12.51
N ASN A 68 -1.12 5.83 -13.28
CA ASN A 68 -1.26 5.55 -14.71
C ASN A 68 -1.02 4.07 -14.96
N LEU A 69 -2.06 3.38 -15.38
CA LEU A 69 -2.07 1.94 -15.55
C LEU A 69 -2.40 1.58 -16.99
N ARG A 70 -2.43 0.29 -17.31
CA ARG A 70 -2.68 -0.13 -18.69
C ARG A 70 -4.07 0.25 -19.18
N ASP A 71 -5.03 0.46 -18.28
CA ASP A 71 -6.38 0.91 -18.64
C ASP A 71 -6.55 2.44 -18.51
N GLY A 72 -5.45 3.19 -18.38
CA GLY A 72 -5.46 4.64 -18.38
C GLY A 72 -5.16 5.24 -17.00
N PRO A 73 -5.52 6.49 -16.76
CA PRO A 73 -5.25 7.14 -15.48
C PRO A 73 -6.28 6.71 -14.42
N THR A 74 -6.41 5.42 -14.22
CA THR A 74 -7.44 4.82 -13.36
C THR A 74 -7.01 4.68 -11.91
N GLY A 75 -5.72 4.93 -11.60
CA GLY A 75 -5.21 4.75 -10.25
C GLY A 75 -5.93 5.57 -9.20
N VAL A 76 -6.34 6.79 -9.55
CA VAL A 76 -7.09 7.67 -8.63
C VAL A 76 -8.43 7.03 -8.28
N ILE A 77 -9.13 6.51 -9.27
CA ILE A 77 -10.44 5.87 -9.06
C ILE A 77 -10.27 4.57 -8.27
N ILE A 78 -9.26 3.80 -8.61
CA ILE A 78 -8.96 2.54 -7.91
C ILE A 78 -8.71 2.81 -6.42
N ALA A 79 -7.87 3.81 -6.11
CA ALA A 79 -7.57 4.16 -4.74
C ALA A 79 -8.83 4.53 -3.96
N GLU A 80 -9.72 5.30 -4.58
CA GLU A 80 -10.97 5.69 -3.97
C GLU A 80 -11.85 4.47 -3.66
N GLU A 81 -11.95 3.55 -4.60
CA GLU A 81 -12.74 2.34 -4.40
C GLU A 81 -12.12 1.41 -3.34
N LEU A 82 -10.80 1.26 -3.34
CA LEU A 82 -10.11 0.47 -2.33
C LEU A 82 -10.37 1.03 -0.93
N ALA A 83 -10.31 2.35 -0.82
CA ALA A 83 -10.55 3.01 0.46
C ALA A 83 -11.99 2.84 0.93
N ARG A 84 -12.96 3.11 0.05
CA ARG A 84 -14.35 3.14 0.44
C ARG A 84 -14.97 1.76 0.58
N LYS A 85 -14.64 0.85 -0.31
CA LYS A 85 -15.29 -0.46 -0.33
C LYS A 85 -14.58 -1.49 0.54
N TYR A 86 -13.28 -1.36 0.71
CA TYR A 86 -12.47 -2.38 1.39
C TYR A 86 -11.70 -1.85 2.59
N ALA A 87 -11.78 -0.56 2.85
CA ALA A 87 -11.06 0.10 3.96
C ALA A 87 -9.55 -0.13 3.90
N VAL A 88 -9.00 -0.27 2.69
CA VAL A 88 -7.57 -0.46 2.49
C VAL A 88 -6.87 0.88 2.62
N LYS A 89 -5.76 0.93 3.34
CA LYS A 89 -4.93 2.12 3.41
C LYS A 89 -4.20 2.27 2.09
N VAL A 90 -4.15 3.48 1.56
CA VAL A 90 -3.57 3.74 0.23
C VAL A 90 -2.28 4.54 0.34
N VAL A 91 -1.27 4.10 -0.41
CA VAL A 91 -0.04 4.84 -0.64
C VAL A 91 0.11 4.97 -2.15
N TYR A 92 0.14 6.18 -2.65
CA TYR A 92 0.38 6.38 -4.09
C TYR A 92 1.87 6.27 -4.40
N VAL A 93 2.20 5.67 -5.53
CA VAL A 93 3.58 5.62 -6.03
C VAL A 93 3.54 6.16 -7.45
N THR A 94 4.06 7.37 -7.67
CA THR A 94 3.82 8.06 -8.93
C THR A 94 4.99 8.95 -9.35
N ALA A 95 5.20 9.07 -10.66
CA ALA A 95 6.13 10.05 -11.21
C ALA A 95 5.47 11.43 -11.29
N ASN A 96 4.13 11.49 -11.17
CA ASN A 96 3.39 12.75 -11.34
C ASN A 96 2.38 12.96 -10.21
N PRO A 97 2.84 13.38 -9.01
CA PRO A 97 1.93 13.55 -7.87
C PRO A 97 0.88 14.64 -8.08
N ALA A 98 1.07 15.53 -9.06
CA ALA A 98 0.07 16.56 -9.36
C ALA A 98 -1.27 15.96 -9.85
N GLN A 99 -1.28 14.71 -10.30
CA GLN A 99 -2.51 14.05 -10.69
C GLN A 99 -3.41 13.73 -9.49
N ILE A 100 -2.86 13.76 -8.27
CA ILE A 100 -3.64 13.50 -7.06
C ILE A 100 -4.32 14.80 -6.67
N VAL A 101 -5.50 15.05 -7.22
CA VAL A 101 -6.25 16.28 -6.91
C VAL A 101 -6.92 16.14 -5.55
N GLN A 102 -7.55 14.99 -5.33
CA GLN A 102 -8.23 14.69 -4.08
C GLN A 102 -7.80 13.30 -3.63
N PRO A 103 -6.99 13.19 -2.56
CA PRO A 103 -6.57 11.87 -2.08
C PRO A 103 -7.76 11.04 -1.61
N ALA A 104 -7.64 9.72 -1.76
CA ALA A 104 -8.62 8.79 -1.23
C ALA A 104 -8.72 8.93 0.29
N PRO A 105 -9.88 8.61 0.90
CA PRO A 105 -10.08 8.83 2.35
C PRO A 105 -9.05 8.14 3.24
N THR A 106 -8.53 7.01 2.83
CA THR A 106 -7.54 6.26 3.62
C THR A 106 -6.10 6.48 3.15
N ALA A 107 -5.89 7.40 2.20
CA ALA A 107 -4.55 7.64 1.67
C ALA A 107 -3.69 8.34 2.71
N ILE A 108 -2.49 7.81 2.94
CA ILE A 108 -1.57 8.41 3.91
C ILE A 108 -0.57 9.34 3.27
N GLY A 109 -0.27 9.14 2.00
CA GLY A 109 0.72 9.97 1.32
C GLY A 109 1.08 9.40 -0.03
N PHE A 110 2.16 9.92 -0.61
CA PHE A 110 2.68 9.42 -1.87
C PHE A 110 4.21 9.31 -1.84
N ILE A 111 4.71 8.44 -2.69
CA ILE A 111 6.14 8.26 -2.94
C ILE A 111 6.37 8.61 -4.40
N ARG A 112 7.37 9.46 -4.65
CA ARG A 112 7.69 9.87 -6.01
C ARG A 112 8.63 8.85 -6.66
N LYS A 113 8.36 8.51 -7.91
CA LYS A 113 9.25 7.67 -8.70
C LYS A 113 10.37 8.55 -9.29
N PRO A 114 11.59 8.06 -9.37
CA PRO A 114 12.06 6.77 -8.85
C PRO A 114 12.20 6.82 -7.33
N PHE A 115 12.00 5.68 -6.69
CA PHE A 115 11.95 5.61 -5.24
C PHE A 115 13.14 4.84 -4.65
N TYR A 116 13.39 5.06 -3.36
CA TYR A 116 14.32 4.27 -2.58
C TYR A 116 13.55 3.17 -1.85
N ASP A 117 14.23 2.05 -1.59
CA ASP A 117 13.64 0.94 -0.84
C ASP A 117 13.05 1.42 0.49
N LYS A 118 13.78 2.30 1.19
CA LYS A 118 13.33 2.84 2.47
C LYS A 118 11.97 3.50 2.42
N ALA A 119 11.65 4.17 1.31
CA ALA A 119 10.36 4.86 1.18
C ALA A 119 9.22 3.85 1.16
N ILE A 120 9.39 2.75 0.41
CA ILE A 120 8.38 1.70 0.33
C ILE A 120 8.15 1.06 1.69
N VAL A 121 9.24 0.69 2.38
CA VAL A 121 9.16 0.05 3.70
C VAL A 121 8.53 1.00 4.73
N ALA A 122 8.96 2.26 4.75
CA ALA A 122 8.42 3.23 5.70
C ALA A 122 6.93 3.47 5.48
N ALA A 123 6.50 3.60 4.23
CA ALA A 123 5.09 3.80 3.92
C ALA A 123 4.24 2.62 4.35
N ALA A 124 4.70 1.40 4.08
CA ALA A 124 3.98 0.20 4.50
C ALA A 124 3.87 0.12 6.02
N ALA A 125 4.97 0.40 6.72
CA ALA A 125 5.00 0.39 8.18
C ALA A 125 4.03 1.41 8.76
N MET A 126 4.04 2.64 8.23
CA MET A 126 3.13 3.69 8.68
C MET A 126 1.67 3.32 8.44
N ALA A 127 1.38 2.70 7.31
CA ALA A 127 0.02 2.31 6.97
C ALA A 127 -0.55 1.28 7.95
N VAL A 128 0.30 0.47 8.56
CA VAL A 128 -0.12 -0.54 9.54
C VAL A 128 0.24 -0.13 10.98
N ASN A 129 0.44 1.17 11.20
CA ASN A 129 0.67 1.77 12.52
C ASN A 129 1.93 1.26 13.23
N ARG A 130 2.97 0.97 12.47
CA ARG A 130 4.28 0.63 13.05
C ARG A 130 5.11 1.90 13.13
N GLN A 131 6.02 1.94 14.09
CA GLN A 131 6.90 3.09 14.26
C GLN A 131 7.92 3.17 13.12
N VAL A 132 8.18 4.41 12.70
CA VAL A 132 9.13 4.73 11.64
C VAL A 132 9.99 5.88 12.15
N THR A 133 11.30 5.84 11.89
CA THR A 133 12.17 6.93 12.30
C THR A 133 11.81 8.21 11.54
N PRO A 134 12.09 9.39 12.09
CA PRO A 134 11.86 10.64 11.36
C PRO A 134 12.58 10.69 10.01
N GLU A 135 13.77 10.11 9.93
CA GLU A 135 14.53 10.07 8.68
C GLU A 135 13.80 9.26 7.61
N ASP A 136 13.30 8.10 7.98
CA ASP A 136 12.59 7.23 7.05
C ASP A 136 11.24 7.83 6.67
N ALA A 137 10.55 8.45 7.63
CA ALA A 137 9.27 9.12 7.36
C ALA A 137 9.45 10.26 6.36
N ALA A 138 10.60 10.92 6.36
CA ALA A 138 10.87 12.02 5.43
C ALA A 138 11.01 11.57 3.98
N THR A 139 11.09 10.27 3.72
CA THR A 139 11.16 9.74 2.34
C THR A 139 9.80 9.69 1.67
N ILE A 140 8.73 9.97 2.41
CA ILE A 140 7.35 9.96 1.93
C ILE A 140 6.78 11.34 2.10
N THR A 141 5.93 11.77 1.16
CA THR A 141 5.15 13.00 1.34
C THR A 141 3.80 12.61 1.92
N LEU A 142 3.56 13.01 3.15
CA LEU A 142 2.31 12.68 3.84
C LEU A 142 1.24 13.71 3.53
N PHE A 143 -0.01 13.26 3.46
CA PHE A 143 -1.16 14.16 3.36
C PHE A 143 -1.52 14.66 4.75
N SER A 144 -1.93 15.90 4.83
CA SER A 144 -2.31 16.49 6.12
C SER A 144 -3.77 16.20 6.50
#